data_6c3a12ddb839268155e4311368b20c51
#
_entry.id   6c3a12ddb839268155e4311368b20c51
#
_cell.length_a   1.000
_cell.length_b   1.000
_cell.length_c   1.000
_cell.angle_alpha   90.00
_cell.angle_beta   90.00
_cell.angle_gamma   90.00
#
_symmetry.space_group_name_H-M   'P 1'
#
loop_
_entity.id
_entity.type
_entity.pdbx_description
1 polymer ?
#
loop_
_entity_poly.entity_id
_entity_poly.type
_entity_poly.pdbx_seq_one_letter_code
_entity_poly.pdbx_strand_id
1 'polypeptide(L)'
;DFDEEITNEMRSIAGEAVEIQHADYTAEEFAKLEKLESFKNYGIIIIDNSIDEAHEELLQSEACDARVVFVNSIDMAKEAGKKLVDEGADFIELCSWFDKEKMEEIVEATDNKVPVGTCGEL
;
A
#
# COMPACT_ATOMS: atom_id res chain seq x y z
N ASP A 1 -12.36 4.06 -14.33
CA ASP A 1 -11.84 2.86 -13.71
C ASP A 1 -11.39 3.18 -12.29
N PHE A 2 -11.77 2.36 -11.35
CA PHE A 2 -11.48 2.55 -9.93
C PHE A 2 -9.99 2.74 -9.64
N ASP A 3 -9.14 1.87 -10.18
CA ASP A 3 -7.70 1.95 -9.95
C ASP A 3 -7.08 3.20 -10.55
N GLU A 4 -7.59 3.63 -11.70
CA GLU A 4 -7.13 4.85 -12.34
C GLU A 4 -7.52 6.08 -11.53
N GLU A 5 -8.72 6.11 -10.98
CA GLU A 5 -9.15 7.21 -10.12
C GLU A 5 -8.29 7.32 -8.87
N ILE A 6 -8.00 6.21 -8.22
CA ILE A 6 -7.15 6.19 -7.03
C ILE A 6 -5.75 6.67 -7.39
N THR A 7 -5.17 6.18 -8.47
CA THR A 7 -3.83 6.56 -8.91
C THR A 7 -3.76 8.07 -9.20
N ASN A 8 -4.75 8.60 -9.89
CA ASN A 8 -4.81 10.03 -10.21
C ASN A 8 -4.94 10.88 -8.96
N GLU A 9 -5.75 10.45 -8.01
CA GLU A 9 -5.94 11.17 -6.76
C GLU A 9 -4.67 11.17 -5.92
N MET A 10 -3.98 10.02 -5.85
CA MET A 10 -2.72 9.92 -5.16
C MET A 10 -1.67 10.84 -5.75
N ARG A 11 -1.59 10.94 -7.07
CA ARG A 11 -0.68 11.87 -7.74
C ARG A 11 -1.02 13.31 -7.41
N SER A 12 -2.29 13.63 -7.37
CA SER A 12 -2.77 14.98 -7.04
C SER A 12 -2.39 15.36 -5.60
N ILE A 13 -2.53 14.43 -4.65
CA ILE A 13 -2.24 14.67 -3.23
C ILE A 13 -0.75 14.67 -2.96
N ALA A 14 -0.04 13.65 -3.47
CA ALA A 14 1.38 13.46 -3.20
C ALA A 14 2.29 14.38 -4.04
N GLY A 15 1.73 14.97 -5.10
CA GLY A 15 2.52 15.75 -6.03
C GLY A 15 3.41 14.87 -6.88
N GLU A 16 4.39 15.48 -7.53
CA GLU A 16 5.31 14.76 -8.41
C GLU A 16 6.49 14.12 -7.67
N ALA A 17 6.58 14.32 -6.37
CA ALA A 17 7.66 13.77 -5.56
C ALA A 17 7.59 12.24 -5.48
N VAL A 18 6.41 11.65 -5.65
CA VAL A 18 6.19 10.21 -5.62
C VAL A 18 5.59 9.79 -6.94
N GLU A 19 6.30 8.97 -7.69
CA GLU A 19 5.77 8.37 -8.91
C GLU A 19 4.92 7.17 -8.53
N ILE A 20 3.61 7.31 -8.68
CA ILE A 20 2.67 6.26 -8.33
C ILE A 20 2.26 5.53 -9.60
N GLN A 21 2.63 4.26 -9.65
CA GLN A 21 2.27 3.37 -10.74
C GLN A 21 1.05 2.56 -10.36
N HIS A 22 0.37 2.02 -11.35
CA HIS A 22 -0.76 1.15 -11.13
C HIS A 22 -0.28 -0.16 -10.47
N ALA A 23 -0.83 -0.48 -9.31
CA ALA A 23 -0.48 -1.70 -8.59
C ALA A 23 -1.24 -2.90 -9.14
N ASP A 24 -0.55 -4.03 -9.24
CA ASP A 24 -1.14 -5.30 -9.67
C ASP A 24 -1.42 -6.19 -8.45
N TYR A 25 -2.45 -7.01 -8.57
CA TYR A 25 -2.86 -7.92 -7.51
C TYR A 25 -2.85 -9.35 -8.03
N THR A 26 -2.41 -10.31 -7.19
CA THR A 26 -2.58 -11.73 -7.50
C THR A 26 -4.07 -12.06 -7.46
N ALA A 27 -4.45 -13.22 -8.01
CA ALA A 27 -5.86 -13.66 -8.02
C ALA A 27 -6.42 -13.72 -6.59
N GLU A 28 -5.62 -14.19 -5.63
CA GLU A 28 -6.03 -14.30 -4.23
C GLU A 28 -6.28 -12.93 -3.61
N GLU A 29 -5.39 -11.97 -3.87
CA GLU A 29 -5.52 -10.61 -3.34
C GLU A 29 -6.65 -9.87 -4.04
N PHE A 30 -6.81 -10.06 -5.34
CA PHE A 30 -7.91 -9.46 -6.08
C PHE A 30 -9.27 -9.95 -5.56
N ALA A 31 -9.37 -11.21 -5.20
CA ALA A 31 -10.60 -11.75 -4.61
C ALA A 31 -10.95 -11.06 -3.29
N LYS A 32 -9.94 -10.70 -2.48
CA LYS A 32 -10.17 -9.92 -1.26
C LYS A 32 -10.60 -8.50 -1.59
N LEU A 33 -10.01 -7.91 -2.62
CA LEU A 33 -10.35 -6.56 -3.06
C LEU A 33 -11.81 -6.46 -3.49
N GLU A 34 -12.31 -7.48 -4.20
CA GLU A 34 -13.70 -7.52 -4.65
C GLU A 34 -14.72 -7.58 -3.52
N LYS A 35 -14.31 -8.06 -2.35
CA LYS A 35 -15.18 -8.18 -1.18
C LYS A 35 -15.25 -6.91 -0.33
N LEU A 36 -14.42 -5.92 -0.63
CA LEU A 36 -14.40 -4.69 0.16
C LEU A 36 -15.67 -3.87 -0.07
N GLU A 37 -16.22 -3.38 1.02
CA GLU A 37 -17.38 -2.49 0.99
C GLU A 37 -16.96 -1.01 0.99
N SER A 38 -15.70 -0.73 1.33
CA SER A 38 -15.16 0.61 1.39
C SER A 38 -13.72 0.62 0.88
N PHE A 39 -13.34 1.72 0.24
CA PHE A 39 -11.98 1.95 -0.24
C PHE A 39 -11.45 3.30 0.28
N LYS A 40 -12.03 3.79 1.37
CA LYS A 40 -11.73 5.13 1.87
C LYS A 40 -10.42 5.23 2.63
N ASN A 41 -9.92 4.11 3.15
CA ASN A 41 -8.68 4.08 3.92
C ASN A 41 -7.74 3.10 3.26
N TYR A 42 -6.57 3.55 2.86
CA TYR A 42 -5.60 2.63 2.28
C TYR A 42 -4.19 2.99 2.70
N GLY A 43 -3.32 2.01 2.64
CA GLY A 43 -1.92 2.17 2.98
C GLY A 43 -1.02 2.00 1.77
N ILE A 44 0.08 2.72 1.77
CA ILE A 44 1.13 2.57 0.77
C ILE A 44 2.44 2.39 1.53
N ILE A 45 3.22 1.39 1.14
CA ILE A 45 4.53 1.16 1.72
C ILE A 45 5.58 1.39 0.65
N ILE A 46 6.53 2.28 0.93
CA ILE A 46 7.57 2.68 -0.01
C ILE A 46 8.93 2.43 0.61
N ILE A 47 9.82 1.79 -0.15
CA ILE A 47 11.19 1.58 0.29
C ILE A 47 11.99 2.88 0.14
N ASP A 48 12.75 3.23 1.18
CA ASP A 48 13.64 4.39 1.19
C ASP A 48 14.86 4.02 2.03
N ASN A 49 15.97 3.79 1.37
CA ASN A 49 17.20 3.35 2.03
C ASN A 49 17.93 4.48 2.80
N SER A 50 17.45 5.71 2.67
CA SER A 50 18.08 6.86 3.31
C SER A 50 17.59 7.15 4.73
N ILE A 51 16.56 6.42 5.19
CA ILE A 51 15.97 6.64 6.52
C ILE A 51 16.42 5.55 7.50
N ASP A 52 16.47 5.90 8.78
CA ASP A 52 16.81 4.98 9.87
C ASP A 52 15.57 4.41 10.55
N GLU A 53 14.47 5.14 10.50
CA GLU A 53 13.21 4.76 11.15
C GLU A 53 12.06 4.88 10.16
N ALA A 54 11.03 4.10 10.37
CA ALA A 54 9.81 4.21 9.56
C ALA A 54 9.21 5.60 9.73
N HIS A 55 8.73 6.16 8.63
CA HIS A 55 8.09 7.46 8.61
C HIS A 55 6.72 7.33 7.95
N GLU A 56 5.70 7.76 8.66
CA GLU A 56 4.32 7.69 8.14
C GLU A 56 3.77 9.09 7.89
N GLU A 57 3.12 9.26 6.76
CA GLU A 57 2.40 10.50 6.44
C GLU A 57 0.95 10.17 6.11
N LEU A 58 0.03 10.98 6.62
CA LEU A 58 -1.39 10.85 6.33
C LEU A 58 -1.77 11.90 5.28
N LEU A 59 -2.27 11.43 4.15
CA LEU A 59 -2.76 12.28 3.08
C LEU A 59 -4.28 12.15 3.03
N GLN A 60 -4.98 13.22 3.34
CA GLN A 60 -6.45 13.22 3.39
C GLN A 60 -7.05 13.97 2.21
N SER A 61 -8.09 13.39 1.64
CA SER A 61 -8.88 14.03 0.60
C SER A 61 -10.36 13.75 0.87
N GLU A 62 -11.24 14.35 0.08
CA GLU A 62 -12.68 14.12 0.21
C GLU A 62 -13.05 12.67 -0.12
N ALA A 63 -12.31 12.03 -1.02
CA ALA A 63 -12.62 10.68 -1.47
C ALA A 63 -12.04 9.59 -0.55
N CYS A 64 -10.84 9.81 0.00
CA CYS A 64 -10.14 8.78 0.76
C CYS A 64 -9.01 9.34 1.60
N ASP A 65 -8.57 8.54 2.56
CA ASP A 65 -7.39 8.81 3.36
C ASP A 65 -6.30 7.82 2.97
N ALA A 66 -5.11 8.31 2.67
CA ALA A 66 -3.96 7.48 2.33
C ALA A 66 -2.90 7.63 3.43
N ARG A 67 -2.43 6.50 3.97
CA ARG A 67 -1.32 6.47 4.91
C ARG A 67 -0.11 5.96 4.15
N VAL A 68 0.87 6.81 3.95
CA VAL A 68 2.10 6.47 3.24
C VAL A 68 3.20 6.20 4.25
N VAL A 69 3.77 5.00 4.24
CA VAL A 69 4.81 4.60 5.18
C VAL A 69 6.10 4.35 4.41
N PHE A 70 7.14 5.07 4.79
CA PHE A 70 8.48 4.89 4.23
C PHE A 70 9.25 3.94 5.15
N VAL A 71 9.87 2.92 4.56
CA VAL A 71 10.60 1.89 5.29
C VAL A 71 11.95 1.65 4.64
N ASN A 72 12.91 1.10 5.39
CA ASN A 72 14.24 0.83 4.85
C ASN A 72 14.56 -0.65 4.66
N SER A 73 13.63 -1.55 5.02
CA SER A 73 13.86 -3.00 4.96
C SER A 73 12.53 -3.74 4.91
N ILE A 74 12.61 -5.03 4.57
CA ILE A 74 11.41 -5.88 4.56
C ILE A 74 10.85 -6.06 5.97
N ASP A 75 11.69 -6.17 6.99
CA ASP A 75 11.24 -6.31 8.38
C ASP A 75 10.46 -5.08 8.82
N MET A 76 10.96 -3.91 8.50
CA MET A 76 10.27 -2.65 8.79
C MET A 76 8.95 -2.55 8.02
N ALA A 77 8.93 -3.04 6.77
CA ALA A 77 7.72 -3.07 5.95
C ALA A 77 6.66 -3.99 6.55
N LYS A 78 7.05 -5.12 7.11
CA LYS A 78 6.11 -6.05 7.77
C LYS A 78 5.44 -5.38 8.97
N GLU A 79 6.22 -4.67 9.79
CA GLU A 79 5.67 -3.93 10.93
C GLU A 79 4.74 -2.80 10.47
N ALA A 80 5.12 -2.12 9.38
CA ALA A 80 4.27 -1.09 8.78
C ALA A 80 2.93 -1.67 8.31
N GLY A 81 2.95 -2.85 7.69
CA GLY A 81 1.73 -3.52 7.25
C GLY A 81 0.81 -3.84 8.40
N LYS A 82 1.34 -4.39 9.49
CA LYS A 82 0.55 -4.67 10.70
C LYS A 82 -0.08 -3.41 11.26
N LYS A 83 0.69 -2.34 11.34
CA LYS A 83 0.21 -1.07 11.85
C LYS A 83 -0.90 -0.50 10.98
N LEU A 84 -0.74 -0.56 9.66
CA LEU A 84 -1.76 -0.08 8.73
C LEU A 84 -3.09 -0.82 8.92
N VAL A 85 -3.04 -2.14 9.09
CA VAL A 85 -4.24 -2.93 9.36
C VAL A 85 -4.88 -2.50 10.68
N ASP A 86 -4.09 -2.31 11.73
CA ASP A 86 -4.58 -1.86 13.03
C ASP A 86 -5.21 -0.46 12.96
N GLU A 87 -4.73 0.37 12.04
CA GLU A 87 -5.27 1.71 11.81
C GLU A 87 -6.50 1.73 10.90
N GLY A 88 -6.93 0.57 10.42
CA GLY A 88 -8.15 0.43 9.64
C GLY A 88 -7.98 0.51 8.13
N ALA A 89 -6.80 0.25 7.63
CA ALA A 89 -6.59 0.24 6.17
C ALA A 89 -7.46 -0.82 5.50
N ASP A 90 -8.17 -0.42 4.45
CA ASP A 90 -9.00 -1.33 3.67
C ASP A 90 -8.16 -2.18 2.71
N PHE A 91 -7.06 -1.63 2.22
CA PHE A 91 -6.11 -2.36 1.38
C PHE A 91 -4.74 -1.67 1.44
N ILE A 92 -3.70 -2.39 0.97
CA ILE A 92 -2.32 -1.90 0.98
C ILE A 92 -1.72 -2.05 -0.41
N GLU A 93 -1.01 -1.02 -0.86
CA GLU A 93 -0.24 -1.06 -2.10
C GLU A 93 1.23 -0.84 -1.82
N LEU A 94 2.07 -1.60 -2.53
CA LEU A 94 3.51 -1.61 -2.34
C LEU A 94 4.20 -1.02 -3.56
N CYS A 95 5.31 -0.33 -3.33
CA CYS A 95 6.09 0.23 -4.44
C CYS A 95 6.80 -0.88 -5.24
N SER A 96 7.42 -0.51 -6.34
CA SER A 96 8.00 -1.47 -7.29
C SER A 96 9.17 -2.31 -6.73
N TRP A 97 9.74 -1.93 -5.60
CA TRP A 97 10.77 -2.73 -4.93
C TRP A 97 10.23 -4.07 -4.42
N PHE A 98 8.93 -4.14 -4.16
CA PHE A 98 8.29 -5.36 -3.65
C PHE A 98 7.88 -6.24 -4.82
N ASP A 99 8.65 -7.30 -5.07
CA ASP A 99 8.27 -8.33 -6.02
C ASP A 99 7.24 -9.27 -5.37
N LYS A 100 6.87 -10.33 -6.07
CA LYS A 100 5.87 -11.27 -5.56
C LYS A 100 6.26 -11.87 -4.22
N GLU A 101 7.52 -12.28 -4.07
CA GLU A 101 8.01 -12.88 -2.83
C GLU A 101 7.90 -11.92 -1.64
N LYS A 102 8.35 -10.68 -1.83
CA LYS A 102 8.26 -9.67 -0.78
C LYS A 102 6.81 -9.29 -0.49
N MET A 103 5.98 -9.20 -1.51
CA MET A 103 4.55 -8.94 -1.34
C MET A 103 3.90 -10.03 -0.48
N GLU A 104 4.21 -11.29 -0.74
CA GLU A 104 3.67 -12.40 0.03
C GLU A 104 4.08 -12.34 1.49
N GLU A 105 5.27 -11.83 1.80
CA GLU A 105 5.69 -11.61 3.18
C GLU A 105 4.82 -10.56 3.88
N ILE A 106 4.41 -9.52 3.15
CA ILE A 106 3.50 -8.51 3.70
C ILE A 106 2.10 -9.09 3.91
N VAL A 107 1.62 -9.90 2.96
CA VAL A 107 0.33 -10.61 3.10
C VAL A 107 0.33 -11.45 4.37
N GLU A 108 1.39 -12.23 4.59
CA GLU A 108 1.53 -13.07 5.78
C GLU A 108 1.59 -12.23 7.05
N ALA A 109 2.35 -11.14 7.04
CA ALA A 109 2.50 -10.26 8.20
C ALA A 109 1.16 -9.62 8.60
N THR A 110 0.26 -9.40 7.67
CA THR A 110 -1.06 -8.81 7.92
C THR A 110 -2.13 -9.88 8.19
N ASP A 111 -1.75 -11.14 8.34
CA ASP A 111 -2.65 -12.28 8.59
C ASP A 111 -3.75 -12.41 7.51
N ASN A 112 -3.44 -12.07 6.27
CA ASN A 112 -4.40 -12.12 5.17
C ASN A 112 -5.65 -11.26 5.38
N LYS A 113 -5.56 -10.24 6.21
CA LYS A 113 -6.75 -9.44 6.58
C LYS A 113 -7.19 -8.46 5.51
N VAL A 114 -6.25 -7.99 4.68
CA VAL A 114 -6.55 -6.98 3.66
C VAL A 114 -5.91 -7.37 2.33
N PRO A 115 -6.47 -6.92 1.20
CA PRO A 115 -5.80 -7.13 -0.08
C PRO A 115 -4.50 -6.34 -0.15
N VAL A 116 -3.48 -6.94 -0.75
CA VAL A 116 -2.17 -6.33 -0.94
C VAL A 116 -1.79 -6.43 -2.41
N GLY A 117 -1.54 -5.29 -3.02
CA GLY A 117 -1.06 -5.21 -4.39
C GLY A 117 0.34 -4.62 -4.44
N THR A 118 1.02 -4.77 -5.55
CA THR A 118 2.36 -4.22 -5.73
C THR A 118 2.57 -3.66 -7.13
N CYS A 119 3.39 -2.64 -7.22
CA CYS A 119 3.86 -2.12 -8.50
C CYS A 119 5.07 -2.90 -9.03
N GLY A 120 5.58 -3.84 -8.25
CA GLY A 120 6.67 -4.73 -8.66
C GLY A 120 6.17 -5.90 -9.49
N GLU A 121 7.09 -6.78 -9.85
CA GLU A 121 6.75 -7.96 -10.66
C GLU A 121 6.04 -9.04 -9.83
N LEU A 122 5.00 -9.60 -10.41
CA LEU A 122 4.27 -10.73 -9.85
C LEU A 122 4.66 -12.06 -10.58
#